data_cfedfd7819fdd066166f1c72d038837c
#
_entry.id   cfedfd7819fdd066166f1c72d038837c
#
_cell.length_a   1.000
_cell.length_b   1.000
_cell.length_c   1.000
_cell.angle_alpha   90.00
_cell.angle_beta   90.00
_cell.angle_gamma   90.00
#
_symmetry.space_group_name_H-M   'P 1'
#
loop_
_entity.id
_entity.type
_entity.pdbx_description
1 polymer ?
#
loop_
_entity_poly.entity_id
_entity_poly.type
_entity_poly.pdbx_seq_one_letter_code
_entity_poly.pdbx_strand_id
1 'polypeptide(L)'
;KMRTLKSIMVLGLALSTFTATEAAKLTFKVTNPNEKVKVILTFNQSGEQKEVAIDAAGNGNIEITGFTPQYVTMQYTRGRRTLYLDPNQDLTLSFDSDNMWRNTTFEGAGAAINTYLGSKELQSLGMPDMKMQEAALIHRGDSLYAANCQVLEAAKLPADFTAQEKIRLQFYTYYYFSKYALYHPHFGKDDNYIPSKAYYEKLEAITPINAGLLALKEYKAFLPDAISAFSNKGK
;
A
#
# COMPACT_ATOMS: atom_id res chain seq x y z
N LYS A 1 -16.09 -5.84 78.33
CA LYS A 1 -16.19 -6.60 77.06
C LYS A 1 -15.35 -5.89 76.01
N MET A 2 -14.12 -6.40 75.79
CA MET A 2 -13.22 -5.93 74.76
C MET A 2 -13.56 -6.64 73.44
N ARG A 3 -13.83 -5.88 72.38
CA ARG A 3 -13.97 -6.40 71.01
C ARG A 3 -12.62 -6.28 70.34
N THR A 4 -11.98 -7.39 70.00
CA THR A 4 -10.77 -7.50 69.20
C THR A 4 -11.13 -7.32 67.74
N LEU A 5 -10.60 -6.25 67.11
CA LEU A 5 -10.64 -6.03 65.65
C LEU A 5 -9.58 -6.91 64.99
N LYS A 6 -9.99 -7.85 64.17
CA LYS A 6 -9.09 -8.62 63.32
C LYS A 6 -8.82 -7.80 62.03
N SER A 7 -7.59 -7.29 61.88
CA SER A 7 -7.12 -6.70 60.64
C SER A 7 -6.93 -7.78 59.58
N ILE A 8 -7.68 -7.70 58.48
CA ILE A 8 -7.49 -8.52 57.31
C ILE A 8 -6.50 -7.76 56.43
N MET A 9 -5.27 -8.25 56.32
CA MET A 9 -4.26 -7.75 55.39
C MET A 9 -4.56 -8.35 54.01
N VAL A 10 -5.10 -7.55 53.10
CA VAL A 10 -5.29 -7.92 51.69
C VAL A 10 -3.95 -7.68 50.97
N LEU A 11 -3.24 -8.76 50.71
CA LEU A 11 -2.02 -8.75 49.91
C LEU A 11 -2.43 -8.61 48.43
N GLY A 12 -2.40 -7.39 47.90
CA GLY A 12 -2.65 -7.13 46.51
C GLY A 12 -1.47 -7.65 45.66
N LEU A 13 -1.69 -8.78 44.96
CA LEU A 13 -0.77 -9.29 43.96
C LEU A 13 -0.94 -8.38 42.74
N ALA A 14 -0.02 -7.44 42.54
CA ALA A 14 0.08 -6.68 41.27
C ALA A 14 0.58 -7.66 40.19
N LEU A 15 -0.35 -8.20 39.41
CA LEU A 15 0.00 -8.83 38.12
C LEU A 15 0.51 -7.72 37.20
N SER A 16 1.82 -7.57 37.10
CA SER A 16 2.45 -6.86 36.00
C SER A 16 2.22 -7.71 34.74
N THR A 17 1.20 -7.35 33.96
CA THR A 17 1.07 -7.85 32.60
C THR A 17 2.24 -7.28 31.78
N PHE A 18 3.27 -8.10 31.58
CA PHE A 18 4.25 -7.84 30.52
C PHE A 18 3.48 -7.93 29.21
N THR A 19 3.09 -6.79 28.65
CA THR A 19 2.71 -6.72 27.24
C THR A 19 3.99 -6.96 26.47
N ALA A 20 4.15 -8.14 25.90
CA ALA A 20 5.20 -8.38 24.91
C ALA A 20 5.04 -7.30 23.83
N THR A 21 6.09 -6.51 23.63
CA THR A 21 6.09 -5.53 22.54
C THR A 21 6.11 -6.34 21.25
N GLU A 22 5.01 -6.31 20.51
CA GLU A 22 4.92 -6.98 19.23
C GLU A 22 6.01 -6.42 18.29
N ALA A 23 6.74 -7.31 17.64
CA ALA A 23 7.88 -6.99 16.81
C ALA A 23 7.87 -7.86 15.54
N ALA A 24 7.87 -7.25 14.37
CA ALA A 24 8.08 -7.97 13.12
C ALA A 24 9.57 -8.10 12.82
N LYS A 25 10.01 -9.31 12.52
CA LYS A 25 11.35 -9.56 12.01
C LYS A 25 11.33 -9.63 10.49
N LEU A 26 12.05 -8.71 9.85
CA LEU A 26 12.27 -8.72 8.42
C LEU A 26 13.67 -9.27 8.11
N THR A 27 13.73 -10.24 7.21
CA THR A 27 14.96 -10.85 6.71
C THR A 27 15.05 -10.64 5.21
N PHE A 28 16.22 -10.21 4.73
CA PHE A 28 16.50 -10.00 3.32
C PHE A 28 17.55 -10.99 2.84
N LYS A 29 17.31 -11.59 1.67
CA LYS A 29 18.24 -12.45 0.94
C LYS A 29 18.37 -11.88 -0.47
N VAL A 30 19.45 -11.19 -0.74
CA VAL A 30 19.68 -10.45 -1.99
C VAL A 30 20.69 -11.15 -2.83
N THR A 31 20.32 -11.54 -4.05
CA THR A 31 21.27 -12.02 -5.06
C THR A 31 21.88 -10.80 -5.75
N ASN A 32 23.17 -10.84 -6.08
CA ASN A 32 23.95 -9.73 -6.65
C ASN A 32 23.86 -8.45 -5.79
N PRO A 33 24.20 -8.52 -4.49
CA PRO A 33 24.02 -7.40 -3.58
C PRO A 33 24.94 -6.22 -3.94
N ASN A 34 24.46 -5.00 -3.69
CA ASN A 34 25.26 -3.80 -3.70
C ASN A 34 25.49 -3.35 -2.25
N GLU A 35 26.62 -3.70 -1.68
CA GLU A 35 26.97 -3.40 -0.27
C GLU A 35 26.99 -1.92 0.07
N LYS A 36 27.10 -1.04 -0.93
CA LYS A 36 27.08 0.43 -0.74
C LYS A 36 25.67 0.98 -0.60
N VAL A 37 24.64 0.14 -0.85
CA VAL A 37 23.26 0.55 -0.85
C VAL A 37 22.50 -0.18 0.25
N LYS A 38 21.77 0.56 1.07
CA LYS A 38 20.87 0.01 2.09
C LYS A 38 19.48 -0.23 1.51
N VAL A 39 18.77 -1.19 2.05
CA VAL A 39 17.31 -1.26 1.90
C VAL A 39 16.71 -0.13 2.74
N ILE A 40 15.85 0.67 2.14
CA ILE A 40 15.10 1.72 2.82
C ILE A 40 13.63 1.30 2.89
N LEU A 41 13.09 1.28 4.10
CA LEU A 41 11.69 1.02 4.38
C LEU A 41 11.04 2.33 4.81
N THR A 42 10.09 2.84 4.03
CA THR A 42 9.32 4.04 4.36
C THR A 42 7.91 3.63 4.80
N PHE A 43 7.57 3.89 6.04
CA PHE A 43 6.26 3.61 6.62
C PHE A 43 5.26 4.66 6.12
N ASN A 44 4.23 4.22 5.39
CA ASN A 44 3.37 5.15 4.65
C ASN A 44 2.48 6.03 5.54
N GLN A 45 2.15 5.58 6.76
CA GLN A 45 1.36 6.37 7.72
C GLN A 45 2.17 7.51 8.33
N SER A 46 3.36 7.22 8.85
CA SER A 46 4.21 8.18 9.58
C SER A 46 5.21 8.92 8.68
N GLY A 47 5.59 8.33 7.54
CA GLY A 47 6.73 8.78 6.75
C GLY A 47 8.09 8.39 7.35
N GLU A 48 8.10 7.67 8.48
CA GLU A 48 9.32 7.20 9.11
C GLU A 48 10.10 6.27 8.18
N GLN A 49 11.42 6.36 8.23
CA GLN A 49 12.30 5.50 7.45
C GLN A 49 13.15 4.62 8.35
N LYS A 50 13.28 3.36 7.97
CA LYS A 50 14.24 2.41 8.54
C LYS A 50 15.19 1.97 7.45
N GLU A 51 16.48 1.86 7.81
CA GLU A 51 17.53 1.43 6.91
C GLU A 51 18.05 0.05 7.31
N VAL A 52 18.26 -0.83 6.34
CA VAL A 52 18.85 -2.15 6.57
C VAL A 52 20.08 -2.31 5.68
N ALA A 53 21.23 -2.54 6.28
CA ALA A 53 22.44 -2.89 5.56
C ALA A 53 22.32 -4.31 4.99
N ILE A 54 22.82 -4.47 3.77
CA ILE A 54 22.95 -5.79 3.13
C ILE A 54 24.45 -6.12 3.09
N ASP A 55 24.84 -7.26 3.62
CA ASP A 55 26.23 -7.71 3.61
C ASP A 55 26.67 -8.26 2.24
N ALA A 56 27.97 -8.56 2.12
CA ALA A 56 28.54 -9.11 0.89
C ALA A 56 27.93 -10.46 0.47
N ALA A 57 27.37 -11.22 1.42
CA ALA A 57 26.67 -12.47 1.15
C ALA A 57 25.20 -12.26 0.77
N GLY A 58 24.73 -11.01 0.75
CA GLY A 58 23.37 -10.64 0.40
C GLY A 58 22.37 -10.71 1.55
N ASN A 59 22.83 -10.84 2.80
CA ASN A 59 21.95 -10.93 3.95
C ASN A 59 21.75 -9.58 4.63
N GLY A 60 20.52 -9.34 5.10
CA GLY A 60 20.16 -8.24 5.95
C GLY A 60 19.00 -8.61 6.86
N ASN A 61 18.93 -8.01 8.03
CA ASN A 61 17.78 -8.22 8.92
C ASN A 61 17.53 -6.97 9.77
N ILE A 62 16.28 -6.82 10.18
CA ILE A 62 15.84 -5.78 11.09
C ILE A 62 14.65 -6.29 11.89
N GLU A 63 14.60 -5.93 13.16
CA GLU A 63 13.43 -6.10 14.02
C GLU A 63 12.76 -4.74 14.21
N ILE A 64 11.45 -4.66 13.98
CA ILE A 64 10.69 -3.42 13.99
C ILE A 64 9.54 -3.54 14.97
N THR A 65 9.49 -2.60 15.91
CA THR A 65 8.48 -2.49 16.95
C THR A 65 7.72 -1.17 16.85
N GLY A 66 6.61 -1.05 17.55
CA GLY A 66 5.92 0.23 17.74
C GLY A 66 5.17 0.76 16.52
N PHE A 67 4.72 -0.13 15.63
CA PHE A 67 3.90 0.25 14.48
C PHE A 67 2.60 -0.58 14.45
N THR A 68 1.62 -0.09 13.71
CA THR A 68 0.39 -0.83 13.40
C THR A 68 0.45 -1.42 12.00
N PRO A 69 -0.33 -2.49 11.69
CA PRO A 69 -0.37 -3.06 10.34
C PRO A 69 -0.58 -2.00 9.28
N GLN A 70 0.34 -1.92 8.29
CA GLN A 70 0.30 -0.86 7.27
C GLN A 70 1.10 -1.18 6.02
N TYR A 71 0.83 -0.42 4.96
CA TYR A 71 1.68 -0.42 3.78
C TYR A 71 3.00 0.31 4.04
N VAL A 72 4.08 -0.30 3.53
CA VAL A 72 5.45 0.21 3.61
C VAL A 72 6.04 0.23 2.21
N THR A 73 6.71 1.29 1.84
CA THR A 73 7.45 1.37 0.59
C THR A 73 8.87 0.92 0.84
N MET A 74 9.25 -0.22 0.26
CA MET A 74 10.63 -0.69 0.22
C MET A 74 11.33 -0.13 -1.01
N GLN A 75 12.55 0.39 -0.82
CA GLN A 75 13.45 0.80 -1.89
C GLN A 75 14.81 0.13 -1.71
N TYR A 76 15.37 -0.40 -2.80
CA TYR A 76 16.74 -0.87 -2.90
C TYR A 76 17.28 -0.55 -4.29
N THR A 77 18.45 0.08 -4.36
CA THR A 77 18.99 0.65 -5.60
C THR A 77 17.95 1.55 -6.32
N ARG A 78 17.56 1.20 -7.54
CA ARG A 78 16.50 1.89 -8.32
C ARG A 78 15.14 1.24 -8.17
N GLY A 79 15.07 0.06 -7.56
CA GLY A 79 13.84 -0.70 -7.37
C GLY A 79 13.00 -0.18 -6.21
N ARG A 80 11.68 -0.16 -6.39
CA ARG A 80 10.72 0.15 -5.32
C ARG A 80 9.62 -0.90 -5.30
N ARG A 81 9.17 -1.27 -4.11
CA ARG A 81 8.08 -2.24 -3.92
C ARG A 81 7.17 -1.81 -2.77
N THR A 82 5.89 -2.05 -2.93
CA THR A 82 4.94 -1.96 -1.82
C THR A 82 4.96 -3.26 -1.05
N LEU A 83 5.13 -3.17 0.26
CA LEU A 83 4.96 -4.25 1.22
C LEU A 83 3.77 -3.92 2.12
N TYR A 84 3.23 -4.93 2.77
CA TYR A 84 2.36 -4.79 3.93
C TYR A 84 3.05 -5.46 5.11
N LEU A 85 3.25 -4.73 6.17
CA LEU A 85 3.88 -5.21 7.39
C LEU A 85 2.88 -5.21 8.53
N ASP A 86 2.91 -6.28 9.31
CA ASP A 86 2.15 -6.48 10.54
C ASP A 86 3.14 -6.80 11.65
N PRO A 87 3.09 -6.13 12.82
CA PRO A 87 4.02 -6.37 13.92
C PRO A 87 3.99 -7.80 14.46
N ASN A 88 2.94 -8.57 14.16
CA ASN A 88 2.80 -9.98 14.56
C ASN A 88 3.28 -10.96 13.49
N GLN A 89 3.83 -10.50 12.38
CA GLN A 89 4.13 -11.35 11.23
C GLN A 89 5.56 -11.13 10.72
N ASP A 90 6.39 -12.16 10.91
CA ASP A 90 7.73 -12.18 10.31
C ASP A 90 7.65 -12.34 8.79
N LEU A 91 8.61 -11.72 8.10
CA LEU A 91 8.68 -11.73 6.64
C LEU A 91 10.13 -11.90 6.18
N THR A 92 10.37 -12.89 5.33
CA THR A 92 11.61 -13.05 4.59
C THR A 92 11.39 -12.68 3.14
N LEU A 93 12.24 -11.80 2.60
CA LEU A 93 12.23 -11.37 1.20
C LEU A 93 13.48 -11.89 0.51
N SER A 94 13.31 -12.59 -0.60
CA SER A 94 14.42 -13.00 -1.46
C SER A 94 14.26 -12.37 -2.84
N PHE A 95 15.28 -11.65 -3.33
CA PHE A 95 15.23 -11.00 -4.63
C PHE A 95 16.61 -10.80 -5.25
N ASP A 96 16.64 -10.62 -6.58
CA ASP A 96 17.81 -10.19 -7.32
C ASP A 96 17.84 -8.66 -7.40
N SER A 97 18.98 -8.03 -7.07
CA SER A 97 19.13 -6.57 -7.08
C SER A 97 18.88 -5.95 -8.46
N ASP A 98 19.18 -6.69 -9.53
CA ASP A 98 19.01 -6.22 -10.91
C ASP A 98 17.58 -6.39 -11.42
N ASN A 99 16.78 -7.28 -10.78
CA ASN A 99 15.43 -7.64 -11.19
C ASN A 99 14.43 -7.77 -10.04
N MET A 100 14.52 -6.91 -9.03
CA MET A 100 13.66 -6.92 -7.85
C MET A 100 12.15 -7.01 -8.19
N TRP A 101 11.71 -6.44 -9.31
CA TRP A 101 10.32 -6.46 -9.75
C TRP A 101 9.81 -7.83 -10.20
N ARG A 102 10.68 -8.67 -10.76
CA ARG A 102 10.29 -9.92 -11.41
C ARG A 102 10.44 -11.12 -10.52
N ASN A 103 11.41 -11.11 -9.62
CA ASN A 103 11.90 -12.30 -8.95
C ASN A 103 11.87 -12.18 -7.41
N THR A 104 11.06 -11.28 -6.84
CA THR A 104 10.91 -11.25 -5.38
C THR A 104 9.99 -12.37 -4.93
N THR A 105 10.47 -13.20 -4.01
CA THR A 105 9.68 -14.20 -3.29
C THR A 105 9.57 -13.83 -1.82
N PHE A 106 8.55 -14.34 -1.15
CA PHE A 106 8.23 -14.06 0.23
C PHE A 106 8.03 -15.37 1.00
N GLU A 107 8.54 -15.42 2.23
CA GLU A 107 8.38 -16.53 3.17
C GLU A 107 8.00 -15.98 4.56
N GLY A 108 7.38 -16.80 5.40
CA GLY A 108 6.93 -16.43 6.74
C GLY A 108 5.45 -16.07 6.81
N ALA A 109 4.99 -15.64 7.98
CA ALA A 109 3.57 -15.36 8.24
C ALA A 109 3.01 -14.22 7.35
N GLY A 110 3.84 -13.21 7.05
CA GLY A 110 3.46 -12.08 6.17
C GLY A 110 3.53 -12.39 4.66
N ALA A 111 3.90 -13.62 4.26
CA ALA A 111 4.19 -13.94 2.85
C ALA A 111 2.97 -13.85 1.94
N ALA A 112 1.80 -14.32 2.37
CA ALA A 112 0.61 -14.40 1.52
C ALA A 112 0.18 -13.01 1.01
N ILE A 113 0.09 -12.02 1.90
CA ILE A 113 -0.26 -10.65 1.55
C ILE A 113 0.77 -10.05 0.59
N ASN A 114 2.07 -10.23 0.88
CA ASN A 114 3.14 -9.63 0.08
C ASN A 114 3.30 -10.31 -1.28
N THR A 115 2.99 -11.60 -1.40
CA THR A 115 2.89 -12.31 -2.69
C THR A 115 1.75 -11.73 -3.52
N TYR A 116 0.58 -11.54 -2.93
CA TYR A 116 -0.56 -10.90 -3.59
C TYR A 116 -0.20 -9.48 -4.08
N LEU A 117 0.40 -8.63 -3.25
CA LEU A 117 0.81 -7.27 -3.63
C LEU A 117 1.84 -7.25 -4.79
N GLY A 118 2.57 -8.34 -4.99
CA GLY A 118 3.47 -8.55 -6.11
C GLY A 118 2.85 -9.20 -7.34
N SER A 119 1.54 -9.51 -7.33
CA SER A 119 0.87 -10.19 -8.43
C SER A 119 0.91 -9.38 -9.71
N LYS A 120 1.22 -10.06 -10.83
CA LYS A 120 1.18 -9.48 -12.18
C LYS A 120 -0.25 -9.38 -12.74
N GLU A 121 -1.21 -9.97 -12.04
CA GLU A 121 -2.62 -9.93 -12.43
C GLU A 121 -3.28 -8.60 -12.08
N LEU A 122 -2.72 -7.85 -11.11
CA LEU A 122 -3.21 -6.53 -10.77
C LEU A 122 -2.90 -5.54 -11.89
N GLN A 123 -3.93 -4.89 -12.42
CA GLN A 123 -3.84 -3.97 -13.55
C GLN A 123 -4.43 -2.60 -13.22
N SER A 124 -3.95 -1.58 -13.91
CA SER A 124 -4.46 -0.21 -13.80
C SER A 124 -4.60 0.42 -15.17
N LEU A 125 -5.40 1.47 -15.26
CA LEU A 125 -5.32 2.38 -16.40
C LEU A 125 -3.90 2.89 -16.56
N GLY A 126 -3.50 3.15 -17.79
CA GLY A 126 -2.15 3.63 -18.13
C GLY A 126 -2.16 4.72 -19.19
N MET A 127 -0.97 5.22 -19.53
CA MET A 127 -0.82 6.23 -20.59
C MET A 127 -1.43 5.82 -21.93
N PRO A 128 -1.36 4.55 -22.39
CA PRO A 128 -2.01 4.16 -23.65
C PRO A 128 -3.53 4.35 -23.64
N ASP A 129 -4.17 4.25 -22.47
CA ASP A 129 -5.62 4.41 -22.34
C ASP A 129 -6.08 5.87 -22.49
N MET A 130 -5.15 6.84 -22.38
CA MET A 130 -5.44 8.27 -22.56
C MET A 130 -5.89 8.62 -23.97
N LYS A 131 -5.72 7.73 -24.94
CA LYS A 131 -6.22 7.87 -26.32
C LYS A 131 -7.67 7.44 -26.49
N MET A 132 -8.23 6.73 -25.52
CA MET A 132 -9.59 6.19 -25.60
C MET A 132 -10.63 7.31 -25.51
N GLN A 133 -11.78 7.10 -26.12
CA GLN A 133 -12.95 7.92 -25.86
C GLN A 133 -13.42 7.77 -24.42
N GLU A 134 -13.94 8.83 -23.83
CA GLU A 134 -14.28 8.93 -22.42
C GLU A 134 -15.15 7.78 -21.89
N ALA A 135 -16.25 7.45 -22.60
CA ALA A 135 -17.13 6.37 -22.19
C ALA A 135 -16.42 5.00 -22.18
N ALA A 136 -15.53 4.77 -23.15
CA ALA A 136 -14.73 3.55 -23.21
C ALA A 136 -13.68 3.49 -22.08
N LEU A 137 -13.09 4.63 -21.70
CA LEU A 137 -12.17 4.72 -20.59
C LEU A 137 -12.87 4.42 -19.25
N ILE A 138 -14.06 4.98 -19.02
CA ILE A 138 -14.87 4.70 -17.83
C ILE A 138 -15.14 3.20 -17.71
N HIS A 139 -15.67 2.60 -18.78
CA HIS A 139 -15.95 1.16 -18.82
C HIS A 139 -14.69 0.31 -18.59
N ARG A 140 -13.56 0.68 -19.19
CA ARG A 140 -12.30 -0.03 -18.98
C ARG A 140 -11.82 0.07 -17.54
N GLY A 141 -11.90 1.25 -16.91
CA GLY A 141 -11.56 1.44 -15.49
C GLY A 141 -12.41 0.57 -14.58
N ASP A 142 -13.74 0.53 -14.83
CA ASP A 142 -14.66 -0.32 -14.06
C ASP A 142 -14.34 -1.80 -14.22
N SER A 143 -14.04 -2.25 -15.44
CA SER A 143 -13.68 -3.63 -15.72
C SER A 143 -12.36 -4.03 -15.04
N LEU A 144 -11.36 -3.17 -15.07
CA LEU A 144 -10.07 -3.41 -14.40
C LEU A 144 -10.24 -3.46 -12.88
N TYR A 145 -11.02 -2.55 -12.31
CA TYR A 145 -11.27 -2.56 -10.87
C TYR A 145 -12.01 -3.83 -10.42
N ALA A 146 -13.04 -4.26 -11.18
CA ALA A 146 -13.74 -5.50 -10.91
C ALA A 146 -12.81 -6.71 -11.00
N ALA A 147 -11.95 -6.78 -12.01
CA ALA A 147 -10.97 -7.86 -12.16
C ALA A 147 -9.96 -7.87 -10.99
N ASN A 148 -9.45 -6.71 -10.57
CA ASN A 148 -8.57 -6.59 -9.41
C ASN A 148 -9.24 -7.07 -8.12
N CYS A 149 -10.54 -6.75 -7.92
CA CYS A 149 -11.30 -7.25 -6.78
C CYS A 149 -11.45 -8.79 -6.82
N GLN A 150 -11.62 -9.38 -7.98
CA GLN A 150 -11.65 -10.84 -8.13
C GLN A 150 -10.31 -11.49 -7.77
N VAL A 151 -9.19 -10.91 -8.19
CA VAL A 151 -7.83 -11.35 -7.80
C VAL A 151 -7.67 -11.28 -6.28
N LEU A 152 -8.12 -10.19 -5.65
CA LEU A 152 -8.07 -10.02 -4.20
C LEU A 152 -8.93 -11.08 -3.47
N GLU A 153 -10.13 -11.32 -3.92
CA GLU A 153 -11.06 -12.31 -3.33
C GLU A 153 -10.52 -13.75 -3.47
N ALA A 154 -9.94 -14.07 -4.62
CA ALA A 154 -9.31 -15.36 -4.86
C ALA A 154 -8.09 -15.64 -3.97
N ALA A 155 -7.41 -14.59 -3.52
CA ALA A 155 -6.24 -14.71 -2.64
C ALA A 155 -6.59 -15.13 -1.20
N LYS A 156 -7.86 -15.04 -0.77
CA LYS A 156 -8.36 -15.46 0.56
C LYS A 156 -7.55 -14.89 1.73
N LEU A 157 -7.26 -13.61 1.66
CA LEU A 157 -6.46 -12.89 2.65
C LEU A 157 -7.31 -12.46 3.87
N PRO A 158 -6.68 -12.04 4.98
CA PRO A 158 -7.41 -11.57 6.17
C PRO A 158 -8.43 -10.47 5.83
N ALA A 159 -9.58 -10.49 6.50
CA ALA A 159 -10.71 -9.60 6.20
C ALA A 159 -10.35 -8.11 6.33
N ASP A 160 -9.60 -7.74 7.38
CA ASP A 160 -9.19 -6.35 7.61
C ASP A 160 -8.27 -5.84 6.52
N PHE A 161 -7.28 -6.66 6.09
CA PHE A 161 -6.44 -6.33 4.95
C PHE A 161 -7.28 -6.22 3.67
N THR A 162 -8.17 -7.17 3.42
CA THR A 162 -9.03 -7.19 2.22
C THR A 162 -9.90 -5.94 2.12
N ALA A 163 -10.46 -5.48 3.23
CA ALA A 163 -11.26 -4.25 3.26
C ALA A 163 -10.42 -3.01 2.91
N GLN A 164 -9.24 -2.89 3.50
CA GLN A 164 -8.31 -1.79 3.22
C GLN A 164 -7.77 -1.84 1.79
N GLU A 165 -7.47 -3.04 1.29
CA GLU A 165 -6.92 -3.25 -0.05
C GLU A 165 -7.93 -2.91 -1.15
N LYS A 166 -9.23 -3.17 -0.98
CA LYS A 166 -10.27 -2.72 -1.92
C LYS A 166 -10.22 -1.20 -2.13
N ILE A 167 -10.02 -0.44 -1.06
CA ILE A 167 -9.88 1.02 -1.14
C ILE A 167 -8.60 1.41 -1.89
N ARG A 168 -7.46 0.78 -1.57
CA ARG A 168 -6.20 1.03 -2.26
C ARG A 168 -6.28 0.71 -3.75
N LEU A 169 -6.90 -0.43 -4.11
CA LEU A 169 -7.10 -0.87 -5.49
C LEU A 169 -7.90 0.14 -6.32
N GLN A 170 -8.85 0.85 -5.72
CA GLN A 170 -9.57 1.90 -6.42
C GLN A 170 -8.61 2.98 -6.93
N PHE A 171 -7.75 3.54 -6.06
CA PHE A 171 -6.79 4.57 -6.47
C PHE A 171 -5.67 4.02 -7.37
N TYR A 172 -5.24 2.79 -7.15
CA TYR A 172 -4.30 2.10 -8.03
C TYR A 172 -4.86 1.95 -9.45
N THR A 173 -6.09 1.47 -9.57
CA THR A 173 -6.73 1.23 -10.87
C THR A 173 -7.00 2.52 -11.63
N TYR A 174 -7.53 3.54 -10.93
CA TYR A 174 -7.97 4.79 -11.56
C TYR A 174 -6.93 5.91 -11.52
N TYR A 175 -5.68 5.62 -11.20
CA TYR A 175 -4.63 6.64 -11.13
C TYR A 175 -4.57 7.53 -12.38
N TYR A 176 -4.58 6.95 -13.56
CA TYR A 176 -4.57 7.70 -14.82
C TYR A 176 -5.94 8.31 -15.17
N PHE A 177 -7.02 7.83 -14.60
CA PHE A 177 -8.33 8.46 -14.79
C PHE A 177 -8.38 9.89 -14.26
N SER A 178 -7.77 10.16 -13.11
CA SER A 178 -7.68 11.53 -12.56
C SER A 178 -6.91 12.49 -13.48
N LYS A 179 -6.04 11.97 -14.34
CA LYS A 179 -5.21 12.73 -15.29
C LYS A 179 -5.83 12.86 -16.68
N TYR A 180 -6.92 12.16 -16.92
CA TYR A 180 -7.47 12.02 -18.28
C TYR A 180 -7.86 13.38 -18.89
N ALA A 181 -8.53 14.24 -18.15
CA ALA A 181 -8.91 15.57 -18.62
C ALA A 181 -7.71 16.42 -19.07
N LEU A 182 -6.53 16.22 -18.46
CA LEU A 182 -5.30 16.91 -18.82
C LEU A 182 -4.58 16.26 -20.01
N TYR A 183 -4.59 14.94 -20.08
CA TYR A 183 -3.76 14.20 -21.05
C TYR A 183 -4.49 13.83 -22.34
N HIS A 184 -5.82 13.63 -22.28
CA HIS A 184 -6.59 13.24 -23.46
C HIS A 184 -6.49 14.21 -24.64
N PRO A 185 -6.56 15.54 -24.46
CA PRO A 185 -6.40 16.47 -25.57
C PRO A 185 -5.15 16.18 -26.41
N HIS A 186 -4.03 15.97 -25.75
CA HIS A 186 -2.75 15.70 -26.40
C HIS A 186 -2.68 14.28 -27.00
N PHE A 187 -2.99 13.24 -26.20
CA PHE A 187 -2.84 11.85 -26.61
C PHE A 187 -3.97 11.35 -27.51
N GLY A 188 -5.19 11.86 -27.31
CA GLY A 188 -6.37 11.58 -28.12
C GLY A 188 -6.43 12.42 -29.41
N LYS A 189 -5.57 13.45 -29.53
CA LYS A 189 -5.58 14.44 -30.60
C LYS A 189 -6.93 15.16 -30.71
N ASP A 190 -7.48 15.53 -29.56
CA ASP A 190 -8.74 16.27 -29.45
C ASP A 190 -8.50 17.55 -28.63
N ASP A 191 -7.95 18.56 -29.30
CA ASP A 191 -7.58 19.85 -28.70
C ASP A 191 -8.80 20.61 -28.14
N ASN A 192 -10.01 20.25 -28.55
CA ASN A 192 -11.27 20.86 -28.11
C ASN A 192 -12.00 19.98 -27.07
N TYR A 193 -11.35 18.95 -26.53
CA TYR A 193 -11.97 18.07 -25.55
C TYR A 193 -12.41 18.81 -24.30
N ILE A 194 -13.67 18.66 -23.97
CA ILE A 194 -14.27 19.13 -22.71
C ILE A 194 -14.82 17.90 -21.98
N PRO A 195 -14.37 17.64 -20.74
CA PRO A 195 -14.87 16.51 -19.96
C PRO A 195 -16.38 16.57 -19.78
N SER A 196 -17.05 15.45 -20.01
CA SER A 196 -18.51 15.36 -19.89
C SER A 196 -18.96 15.34 -18.40
N LYS A 197 -20.27 15.50 -18.21
CA LYS A 197 -20.90 15.28 -16.90
C LYS A 197 -20.61 13.87 -16.35
N ALA A 198 -20.64 12.84 -17.20
CA ALA A 198 -20.37 11.45 -16.81
C ALA A 198 -18.93 11.25 -16.28
N TYR A 199 -17.94 11.92 -16.88
CA TYR A 199 -16.57 11.92 -16.38
C TYR A 199 -16.50 12.48 -14.96
N TYR A 200 -17.10 13.65 -14.71
CA TYR A 200 -17.06 14.27 -13.39
C TYR A 200 -17.84 13.47 -12.33
N GLU A 201 -18.99 12.90 -12.69
CA GLU A 201 -19.76 12.03 -11.79
C GLU A 201 -18.94 10.78 -11.40
N LYS A 202 -18.26 10.18 -12.38
CA LYS A 202 -17.36 9.05 -12.10
C LYS A 202 -16.19 9.46 -11.23
N LEU A 203 -15.53 10.58 -11.55
CA LEU A 203 -14.41 11.08 -10.78
C LEU A 203 -14.81 11.38 -9.32
N GLU A 204 -15.99 11.98 -9.10
CA GLU A 204 -16.55 12.25 -7.78
C GLU A 204 -16.80 10.95 -6.99
N ALA A 205 -17.41 9.96 -7.63
CA ALA A 205 -17.72 8.67 -7.03
C ALA A 205 -16.46 7.91 -6.55
N ILE A 206 -15.32 8.10 -7.23
CA ILE A 206 -14.04 7.44 -6.88
C ILE A 206 -13.10 8.33 -6.07
N THR A 207 -13.50 9.55 -5.69
CA THR A 207 -12.65 10.52 -4.97
C THR A 207 -13.25 10.89 -3.61
N PRO A 208 -13.32 9.96 -2.64
CA PRO A 208 -13.74 10.31 -1.29
C PRO A 208 -12.73 11.28 -0.65
N ILE A 209 -13.22 12.36 -0.04
CA ILE A 209 -12.38 13.29 0.72
C ILE A 209 -12.26 12.77 2.15
N ASN A 210 -11.15 12.11 2.45
CA ASN A 210 -10.89 11.51 3.76
C ASN A 210 -9.41 11.59 4.11
N ALA A 211 -9.09 12.30 5.19
CA ALA A 211 -7.71 12.46 5.67
C ALA A 211 -7.04 11.13 6.04
N GLY A 212 -7.80 10.14 6.53
CA GLY A 212 -7.27 8.80 6.85
C GLY A 212 -6.69 8.09 5.63
N LEU A 213 -7.17 8.40 4.42
CA LEU A 213 -6.66 7.82 3.17
C LEU A 213 -5.29 8.37 2.76
N LEU A 214 -4.81 9.44 3.39
CA LEU A 214 -3.44 9.96 3.18
C LEU A 214 -2.35 8.97 3.61
N ALA A 215 -2.69 7.92 4.35
CA ALA A 215 -1.81 6.78 4.59
C ALA A 215 -1.54 5.92 3.33
N LEU A 216 -2.41 6.01 2.31
CA LEU A 216 -2.25 5.30 1.04
C LEU A 216 -1.48 6.17 0.03
N LYS A 217 -0.34 5.69 -0.44
CA LYS A 217 0.46 6.43 -1.44
C LYS A 217 -0.28 6.62 -2.76
N GLU A 218 -1.12 5.66 -3.13
CA GLU A 218 -1.95 5.70 -4.33
C GLU A 218 -2.97 6.85 -4.24
N TYR A 219 -3.59 7.04 -3.08
CA TYR A 219 -4.49 8.18 -2.84
C TYR A 219 -3.76 9.51 -2.87
N LYS A 220 -2.59 9.61 -2.21
CA LYS A 220 -1.75 10.82 -2.25
C LYS A 220 -1.36 11.20 -3.69
N ALA A 221 -1.10 10.21 -4.54
CA ALA A 221 -0.74 10.43 -5.93
C ALA A 221 -1.95 10.79 -6.82
N PHE A 222 -3.13 10.26 -6.51
CA PHE A 222 -4.38 10.46 -7.25
C PHE A 222 -5.03 11.82 -6.95
N LEU A 223 -5.06 12.22 -5.68
CA LEU A 223 -5.86 13.33 -5.18
C LEU A 223 -5.56 14.69 -5.82
N PRO A 224 -4.29 15.11 -6.01
CA PRO A 224 -3.98 16.42 -6.61
C PRO A 224 -4.54 16.59 -8.03
N ASP A 225 -4.46 15.55 -8.85
CA ASP A 225 -4.98 15.58 -10.22
C ASP A 225 -6.51 15.59 -10.25
N ALA A 226 -7.15 14.84 -9.36
CA ALA A 226 -8.61 14.86 -9.19
C ALA A 226 -9.10 16.26 -8.78
N ILE A 227 -8.44 16.89 -7.80
CA ILE A 227 -8.76 18.28 -7.37
C ILE A 227 -8.56 19.25 -8.54
N SER A 228 -7.47 19.12 -9.30
CA SER A 228 -7.22 19.96 -10.46
C SER A 228 -8.32 19.81 -11.52
N ALA A 229 -8.76 18.58 -11.82
CA ALA A 229 -9.86 18.33 -12.73
C ALA A 229 -11.16 19.00 -12.28
N PHE A 230 -11.53 18.87 -10.98
CA PHE A 230 -12.71 19.57 -10.43
C PHE A 230 -12.61 21.09 -10.49
N SER A 231 -11.42 21.65 -10.24
CA SER A 231 -11.20 23.11 -10.25
C SER A 231 -11.32 23.70 -11.68
N ASN A 232 -11.19 22.86 -12.71
CA ASN A 232 -11.33 23.25 -14.12
C ASN A 232 -12.73 22.93 -14.69
N LYS A 233 -13.63 22.37 -13.90
CA LYS A 233 -15.01 22.08 -14.32
C LYS A 233 -15.73 23.36 -14.71
N GLY A 234 -16.14 23.45 -15.98
CA GLY A 234 -16.92 24.60 -16.51
C GLY A 234 -16.10 25.82 -16.92
N LYS A 235 -14.77 25.67 -17.10
CA LYS A 235 -13.91 26.70 -17.66
C LYS A 235 -13.75 26.52 -19.16
#